data_06bfc684dcf04f69725b59cc60a1c053
#
_entry.id   06bfc684dcf04f69725b59cc60a1c053
#
_cell.length_a   1.000
_cell.length_b   1.000
_cell.length_c   1.000
_cell.angle_alpha   90.00
_cell.angle_beta   90.00
_cell.angle_gamma   90.00
#
_symmetry.space_group_name_H-M   'P 1'
#
loop_
_entity.id
_entity.type
_entity.pdbx_description
1 polymer ?
#
loop_
_entity_poly.entity_id
_entity_poly.type
_entity_poly.pdbx_seq_one_letter_code
_entity_poly.pdbx_strand_id
1 'polypeptide(L)'
;MVSGGWVSRWSPPEGLARRSFSALLENGLTVIAVRHGSAPRFKVPEAEADVRRALRYVRLHASDLGVDADRLGVFGGSAGGHLSLMLGLGSDEGDQASQDEVLRPPARVAAVVAYYPPVDIRPITGPNERFPALDFPQEQAAAISPILFVTPDDPPTLLIHGDADTLAPISASEIMYAALQGEGVESNFISTEGGGHGFRNREHNARAQAAMSEWFIEHLGPGGGH
;
A
#
# COMPACT_ATOMS: atom_id res chain seq x y z
N MET A 1 3.33 -0.11 7.55
CA MET A 1 4.07 0.90 6.76
C MET A 1 5.27 0.22 6.13
N VAL A 2 5.38 0.24 4.82
CA VAL A 2 6.52 -0.31 4.08
C VAL A 2 7.50 0.83 3.80
N SER A 3 8.80 0.62 4.04
CA SER A 3 9.82 1.63 3.77
C SER A 3 10.09 1.80 2.27
N GLY A 4 10.53 2.99 1.83
CA GLY A 4 10.76 3.30 0.42
C GLY A 4 11.84 2.44 -0.25
N GLY A 5 11.80 2.33 -1.59
CA GLY A 5 12.78 1.59 -2.39
C GLY A 5 12.74 0.07 -2.21
N TRP A 6 11.63 -0.47 -1.73
CA TRP A 6 11.48 -1.89 -1.38
C TRP A 6 12.57 -2.40 -0.43
N VAL A 7 12.97 -1.52 0.50
CA VAL A 7 13.92 -1.83 1.56
C VAL A 7 13.23 -1.72 2.91
N SER A 8 13.11 -2.81 3.62
CA SER A 8 12.53 -2.87 4.96
C SER A 8 13.65 -2.78 6.01
N ARG A 9 14.00 -1.55 6.40
CA ARG A 9 15.00 -1.29 7.46
C ARG A 9 14.37 -0.94 8.81
N TRP A 10 13.07 -1.20 8.93
CA TRP A 10 12.36 -0.78 10.12
C TRP A 10 12.74 -1.66 11.32
N SER A 11 13.20 -1.02 12.38
CA SER A 11 13.14 -1.54 13.74
C SER A 11 12.11 -0.71 14.48
N PRO A 12 11.21 -1.29 15.29
CA PRO A 12 10.24 -0.50 16.02
C PRO A 12 11.00 0.53 16.87
N PRO A 13 10.88 1.83 16.56
CA PRO A 13 11.46 2.83 17.42
C PRO A 13 10.62 2.86 18.69
N GLU A 14 11.23 2.64 19.83
CA GLU A 14 10.59 2.81 21.12
C GLU A 14 9.96 4.21 21.18
N GLY A 15 8.63 4.28 21.10
CA GLY A 15 7.83 5.50 21.24
C GLY A 15 7.60 6.35 19.98
N LEU A 16 8.42 6.29 18.93
CA LEU A 16 8.25 7.16 17.74
C LEU A 16 7.12 6.69 16.82
N ALA A 17 6.93 5.38 16.69
CA ALA A 17 5.88 4.80 15.85
C ALA A 17 4.47 5.19 16.30
N ARG A 18 4.23 5.27 17.61
CA ARG A 18 2.90 5.67 18.13
C ARG A 18 2.50 7.08 17.70
N ARG A 19 3.42 8.04 17.72
CA ARG A 19 3.13 9.42 17.30
C ARG A 19 2.79 9.54 15.82
N SER A 20 3.42 8.73 14.96
CA SER A 20 3.15 8.73 13.53
C SER A 20 1.79 8.12 13.17
N PHE A 21 1.17 7.38 14.09
CA PHE A 21 -0.11 6.71 13.89
C PHE A 21 -1.17 7.14 14.92
N SER A 22 -0.92 8.24 15.68
CA SER A 22 -1.80 8.66 16.77
C SER A 22 -3.24 8.86 16.30
N ALA A 23 -3.44 9.49 15.16
CA ALA A 23 -4.78 9.72 14.61
C ALA A 23 -5.54 8.42 14.32
N LEU A 24 -4.89 7.38 13.82
CA LEU A 24 -5.52 6.07 13.60
C LEU A 24 -5.83 5.39 14.95
N LEU A 25 -4.86 5.38 15.87
CA LEU A 25 -4.98 4.73 17.17
C LEU A 25 -6.05 5.39 18.06
N GLU A 26 -6.14 6.72 18.05
CA GLU A 26 -7.14 7.51 18.80
C GLU A 26 -8.57 7.28 18.27
N ASN A 27 -8.72 6.89 17.00
CA ASN A 27 -9.99 6.51 16.40
C ASN A 27 -10.26 4.99 16.43
N GLY A 28 -9.55 4.25 17.29
CA GLY A 28 -9.81 2.83 17.55
C GLY A 28 -9.28 1.86 16.49
N LEU A 29 -8.48 2.35 15.53
CA LEU A 29 -7.86 1.49 14.53
C LEU A 29 -6.56 0.87 15.06
N THR A 30 -6.38 -0.43 14.82
CA THR A 30 -5.13 -1.13 15.12
C THR A 30 -4.16 -0.98 13.94
N VAL A 31 -2.92 -0.62 14.20
CA VAL A 31 -1.88 -0.48 13.17
C VAL A 31 -0.90 -1.65 13.25
N ILE A 32 -0.82 -2.41 12.17
CA ILE A 32 0.13 -3.51 12.00
C ILE A 32 1.20 -3.10 11.00
N ALA A 33 2.45 -3.03 11.46
CA ALA A 33 3.58 -2.72 10.59
C ALA A 33 4.16 -3.99 9.97
N VAL A 34 4.17 -4.06 8.65
CA VAL A 34 4.68 -5.22 7.91
C VAL A 34 6.13 -4.98 7.52
N ARG A 35 6.96 -6.01 7.74
CA ARG A 35 8.35 -6.07 7.29
C ARG A 35 8.48 -7.17 6.24
N HIS A 36 8.89 -6.80 5.04
CA HIS A 36 9.13 -7.72 3.92
C HIS A 36 10.62 -7.94 3.67
N GLY A 37 10.97 -8.90 2.85
CA GLY A 37 12.33 -9.10 2.34
C GLY A 37 12.84 -7.84 1.63
N SER A 38 14.12 -7.54 1.84
CA SER A 38 14.71 -6.27 1.42
C SER A 38 15.77 -6.43 0.34
N ALA A 39 15.80 -5.48 -0.58
CA ALA A 39 16.91 -5.34 -1.52
C ALA A 39 18.25 -5.18 -0.77
N PRO A 40 19.38 -5.63 -1.36
CA PRO A 40 19.48 -6.19 -2.72
C PRO A 40 19.15 -7.69 -2.82
N ARG A 41 19.01 -8.39 -1.67
CA ARG A 41 18.78 -9.85 -1.63
C ARG A 41 17.43 -10.23 -2.20
N PHE A 42 16.39 -9.48 -1.85
CA PHE A 42 15.01 -9.69 -2.29
C PHE A 42 14.59 -8.59 -3.27
N LYS A 43 13.81 -8.94 -4.26
CA LYS A 43 13.34 -8.07 -5.33
C LYS A 43 11.87 -7.69 -5.14
N VAL A 44 11.31 -6.87 -6.02
CA VAL A 44 9.92 -6.41 -5.89
C VAL A 44 8.91 -7.56 -5.87
N PRO A 45 9.00 -8.60 -6.74
CA PRO A 45 8.05 -9.72 -6.69
C PRO A 45 8.05 -10.46 -5.35
N GLU A 46 9.23 -10.64 -4.74
CA GLU A 46 9.36 -11.30 -3.44
C GLU A 46 8.83 -10.42 -2.30
N ALA A 47 9.07 -9.11 -2.38
CA ALA A 47 8.52 -8.15 -1.41
C ALA A 47 6.99 -8.11 -1.48
N GLU A 48 6.41 -8.21 -2.69
CA GLU A 48 4.95 -8.30 -2.89
C GLU A 48 4.40 -9.59 -2.30
N ALA A 49 5.01 -10.73 -2.60
CA ALA A 49 4.61 -12.01 -2.02
C ALA A 49 4.65 -12.02 -0.48
N ASP A 50 5.66 -11.39 0.11
CA ASP A 50 5.79 -11.24 1.57
C ASP A 50 4.68 -10.41 2.18
N VAL A 51 4.32 -9.25 1.58
CA VAL A 51 3.25 -8.40 2.14
C VAL A 51 1.88 -9.05 1.94
N ARG A 52 1.65 -9.76 0.84
CA ARG A 52 0.46 -10.57 0.59
C ARG A 52 0.32 -11.70 1.62
N ARG A 53 1.41 -12.41 1.89
CA ARG A 53 1.45 -13.43 2.94
C ARG A 53 1.18 -12.84 4.32
N ALA A 54 1.73 -11.66 4.62
CA ALA A 54 1.49 -10.96 5.89
C ALA A 54 0.01 -10.57 6.05
N LEU A 55 -0.64 -10.07 4.99
CA LEU A 55 -2.06 -9.76 4.99
C LEU A 55 -2.91 -11.00 5.31
N ARG A 56 -2.62 -12.14 4.64
CA ARG A 56 -3.30 -13.41 4.90
C ARG A 56 -3.07 -13.92 6.33
N TYR A 57 -1.85 -13.76 6.85
CA TYR A 57 -1.53 -14.10 8.24
C TYR A 57 -2.39 -13.29 9.23
N VAL A 58 -2.50 -11.97 9.00
CA VAL A 58 -3.35 -11.10 9.82
C VAL A 58 -4.81 -11.54 9.76
N ARG A 59 -5.32 -11.85 8.57
CA ARG A 59 -6.69 -12.33 8.38
C ARG A 59 -6.93 -13.67 9.08
N LEU A 60 -6.01 -14.63 8.96
CA LEU A 60 -6.09 -15.94 9.60
C LEU A 60 -6.12 -15.83 11.13
N HIS A 61 -5.35 -14.89 11.69
CA HIS A 61 -5.22 -14.67 13.12
C HIS A 61 -5.99 -13.45 13.64
N ALA A 62 -6.98 -12.97 12.89
CA ALA A 62 -7.68 -11.74 13.20
C ALA A 62 -8.30 -11.75 14.62
N SER A 63 -8.92 -12.87 15.02
CA SER A 63 -9.48 -13.06 16.36
C SER A 63 -8.41 -12.96 17.46
N ASP A 64 -7.25 -13.58 17.27
CA ASP A 64 -6.16 -13.56 18.24
C ASP A 64 -5.53 -12.17 18.37
N LEU A 65 -5.52 -11.42 17.25
CA LEU A 65 -5.01 -10.05 17.17
C LEU A 65 -6.04 -9.01 17.63
N GLY A 66 -7.28 -9.42 17.90
CA GLY A 66 -8.37 -8.51 18.27
C GLY A 66 -8.75 -7.53 17.16
N VAL A 67 -8.67 -7.94 15.89
CA VAL A 67 -9.01 -7.13 14.71
C VAL A 67 -10.12 -7.81 13.90
N ASP A 68 -10.81 -7.02 13.10
CA ASP A 68 -11.84 -7.52 12.19
C ASP A 68 -11.20 -7.91 10.85
N ALA A 69 -11.37 -9.17 10.47
CA ALA A 69 -10.79 -9.72 9.23
C ALA A 69 -11.35 -9.08 7.96
N ASP A 70 -12.56 -8.55 7.99
CA ASP A 70 -13.22 -7.96 6.83
C ASP A 70 -12.98 -6.45 6.71
N ARG A 71 -12.42 -5.83 7.75
CA ARG A 71 -12.10 -4.41 7.81
C ARG A 71 -10.59 -4.13 7.85
N LEU A 72 -9.84 -4.79 6.99
CA LEU A 72 -8.41 -4.59 6.84
C LEU A 72 -8.14 -3.53 5.77
N GLY A 73 -7.47 -2.45 6.15
CA GLY A 73 -6.97 -1.43 5.21
C GLY A 73 -5.46 -1.51 5.07
N VAL A 74 -4.95 -1.03 3.93
CA VAL A 74 -3.50 -0.97 3.68
C VAL A 74 -3.05 0.42 3.28
N PHE A 75 -1.86 0.82 3.71
CA PHE A 75 -1.27 2.08 3.30
C PHE A 75 0.26 2.02 3.24
N GLY A 76 0.82 2.88 2.42
CA GLY A 76 2.26 3.02 2.32
C GLY A 76 2.69 4.15 1.41
N GLY A 77 3.98 4.50 1.46
CA GLY A 77 4.57 5.54 0.63
C GLY A 77 5.61 4.98 -0.34
N SER A 78 5.68 5.55 -1.57
CA SER A 78 6.65 5.14 -2.59
C SER A 78 6.52 3.63 -2.91
N ALA A 79 7.57 2.85 -2.72
CA ALA A 79 7.50 1.39 -2.80
C ALA A 79 6.39 0.78 -1.92
N GLY A 80 6.13 1.36 -0.75
CA GLY A 80 5.00 0.93 0.10
C GLY A 80 3.64 1.28 -0.49
N GLY A 81 3.52 2.40 -1.19
CA GLY A 81 2.33 2.77 -1.96
C GLY A 81 2.07 1.80 -3.10
N HIS A 82 3.13 1.43 -3.84
CA HIS A 82 3.07 0.38 -4.86
C HIS A 82 2.55 -0.95 -4.28
N LEU A 83 3.16 -1.43 -3.18
CA LEU A 83 2.75 -2.67 -2.53
C LEU A 83 1.33 -2.60 -1.96
N SER A 84 0.89 -1.42 -1.48
CA SER A 84 -0.50 -1.22 -1.03
C SER A 84 -1.48 -1.31 -2.19
N LEU A 85 -1.17 -0.73 -3.34
CA LEU A 85 -1.98 -0.87 -4.55
C LEU A 85 -2.02 -2.32 -5.05
N MET A 86 -0.88 -3.05 -5.01
CA MET A 86 -0.86 -4.47 -5.36
C MET A 86 -1.75 -5.32 -4.46
N LEU A 87 -1.82 -5.01 -3.15
CA LEU A 87 -2.71 -5.71 -2.21
C LEU A 87 -4.18 -5.36 -2.43
N GLY A 88 -4.48 -4.13 -2.86
CA GLY A 88 -5.83 -3.69 -3.16
C GLY A 88 -6.35 -4.23 -4.49
N LEU A 89 -5.63 -3.93 -5.57
CA LEU A 89 -6.09 -4.15 -6.95
C LEU A 89 -5.75 -5.55 -7.48
N GLY A 90 -4.62 -6.13 -7.06
CA GLY A 90 -4.20 -7.49 -7.45
C GLY A 90 -4.63 -8.56 -6.43
N SER A 91 -5.80 -8.39 -5.80
CA SER A 91 -6.29 -9.32 -4.79
C SER A 91 -6.60 -10.72 -5.37
N ASP A 92 -6.60 -11.75 -4.51
CA ASP A 92 -6.97 -13.12 -4.87
C ASP A 92 -7.75 -13.81 -3.75
N GLU A 93 -8.45 -14.89 -4.08
CA GLU A 93 -9.31 -15.64 -3.15
C GLU A 93 -8.55 -16.63 -2.25
N GLY A 94 -7.22 -16.69 -2.36
CA GLY A 94 -6.40 -17.67 -1.64
C GLY A 94 -6.52 -19.08 -2.20
N ASP A 95 -5.84 -20.03 -1.54
CA ASP A 95 -5.83 -21.45 -1.92
C ASP A 95 -6.35 -22.32 -0.77
N GLN A 96 -7.64 -22.63 -0.78
CA GLN A 96 -8.30 -23.45 0.25
C GLN A 96 -7.71 -24.86 0.37
N ALA A 97 -7.04 -25.38 -0.67
CA ALA A 97 -6.43 -26.69 -0.68
C ALA A 97 -4.97 -26.68 -0.19
N SER A 98 -4.40 -25.50 0.05
CA SER A 98 -3.00 -25.39 0.48
C SER A 98 -2.72 -26.10 1.79
N GLN A 99 -1.58 -26.78 1.86
CA GLN A 99 -1.06 -27.34 3.10
C GLN A 99 -0.54 -26.25 4.06
N ASP A 100 -0.19 -25.08 3.55
CA ASP A 100 0.14 -23.90 4.33
C ASP A 100 -1.14 -23.12 4.64
N GLU A 101 -1.58 -23.15 5.89
CA GLU A 101 -2.82 -22.49 6.33
C GLU A 101 -2.85 -20.98 6.04
N VAL A 102 -1.68 -20.33 6.04
CA VAL A 102 -1.58 -18.90 5.74
C VAL A 102 -1.97 -18.58 4.30
N LEU A 103 -1.86 -19.53 3.37
CA LEU A 103 -2.23 -19.32 1.97
C LEU A 103 -3.72 -19.52 1.67
N ARG A 104 -4.49 -20.04 2.64
CA ARG A 104 -5.92 -20.35 2.45
C ARG A 104 -6.81 -19.09 2.38
N PRO A 105 -6.67 -18.09 3.28
CA PRO A 105 -7.57 -16.94 3.24
C PRO A 105 -7.30 -16.03 2.03
N PRO A 106 -8.34 -15.27 1.58
CA PRO A 106 -8.18 -14.32 0.51
C PRO A 106 -7.21 -13.18 0.89
N ALA A 107 -6.57 -12.61 -0.13
CA ALA A 107 -5.73 -11.43 0.01
C ALA A 107 -6.49 -10.16 -0.43
N ARG A 108 -7.67 -9.93 0.13
CA ARG A 108 -8.49 -8.72 -0.13
C ARG A 108 -8.34 -7.71 1.01
N VAL A 109 -8.52 -6.44 0.69
CA VAL A 109 -8.55 -5.35 1.68
C VAL A 109 -9.81 -4.50 1.46
N ALA A 110 -10.26 -3.82 2.51
CA ALA A 110 -11.46 -3.00 2.47
C ALA A 110 -11.20 -1.54 2.07
N ALA A 111 -9.95 -1.07 2.18
CA ALA A 111 -9.56 0.27 1.72
C ALA A 111 -8.05 0.37 1.48
N VAL A 112 -7.67 1.26 0.57
CA VAL A 112 -6.26 1.52 0.21
C VAL A 112 -5.93 3.00 0.35
N VAL A 113 -4.75 3.32 0.89
CA VAL A 113 -4.16 4.65 0.80
C VAL A 113 -2.73 4.53 0.27
N ALA A 114 -2.45 5.13 -0.88
CA ALA A 114 -1.14 5.09 -1.51
C ALA A 114 -0.55 6.49 -1.65
N TYR A 115 0.61 6.71 -1.05
CA TYR A 115 1.35 7.96 -1.16
C TYR A 115 2.39 7.84 -2.27
N TYR A 116 2.36 8.76 -3.22
CA TYR A 116 3.33 8.89 -4.33
C TYR A 116 3.81 7.53 -4.88
N PRO A 117 2.88 6.61 -5.27
CA PRO A 117 3.20 5.26 -5.66
C PRO A 117 3.76 5.19 -7.09
N PRO A 118 4.77 4.35 -7.38
CA PRO A 118 4.93 3.81 -8.72
C PRO A 118 3.74 2.90 -9.05
N VAL A 119 3.13 3.09 -10.21
CA VAL A 119 1.92 2.31 -10.61
C VAL A 119 2.16 1.39 -11.79
N ASP A 120 3.19 1.68 -12.57
CA ASP A 120 3.68 0.83 -13.65
C ASP A 120 5.20 0.68 -13.51
N ILE A 121 5.65 -0.50 -13.15
CA ILE A 121 7.08 -0.75 -12.97
C ILE A 121 7.75 -1.37 -14.19
N ARG A 122 6.99 -1.68 -15.25
CA ARG A 122 7.53 -2.25 -16.49
C ARG A 122 8.62 -1.37 -17.13
N PRO A 123 8.48 -0.04 -17.24
CA PRO A 123 9.50 0.80 -17.83
C PRO A 123 10.74 1.02 -16.94
N ILE A 124 10.67 0.69 -15.64
CA ILE A 124 11.75 0.93 -14.68
C ILE A 124 12.40 -0.37 -14.17
N THR A 125 11.90 -1.53 -14.60
CA THR A 125 12.45 -2.86 -14.26
C THR A 125 13.75 -3.10 -15.01
N GLY A 126 14.75 -3.67 -14.35
CA GLY A 126 16.07 -4.00 -14.87
C GLY A 126 17.19 -3.51 -13.96
N PRO A 127 18.45 -3.62 -14.39
CA PRO A 127 19.61 -3.21 -13.61
C PRO A 127 19.49 -1.78 -13.10
N ASN A 128 19.46 -1.60 -11.78
CA ASN A 128 19.22 -0.31 -11.15
C ASN A 128 20.01 -0.17 -9.85
N GLU A 129 21.08 0.62 -9.88
CA GLU A 129 21.94 0.82 -8.72
C GLU A 129 21.22 1.55 -7.57
N ARG A 130 20.33 2.49 -7.91
CA ARG A 130 19.58 3.27 -6.92
C ARG A 130 18.49 2.44 -6.25
N PHE A 131 17.84 1.56 -7.00
CA PHE A 131 16.76 0.69 -6.54
C PHE A 131 17.03 -0.76 -6.93
N PRO A 132 17.95 -1.45 -6.25
CA PRO A 132 18.34 -2.82 -6.60
C PRO A 132 17.20 -3.85 -6.56
N ALA A 133 16.07 -3.49 -5.93
CA ALA A 133 14.86 -4.30 -5.92
C ALA A 133 14.23 -4.42 -7.31
N LEU A 134 14.47 -3.46 -8.21
CA LEU A 134 13.95 -3.45 -9.58
C LEU A 134 14.74 -4.32 -10.56
N ASP A 135 15.89 -4.85 -10.12
CA ASP A 135 16.73 -5.73 -10.95
C ASP A 135 16.23 -7.19 -10.86
N PHE A 136 15.19 -7.48 -11.63
CA PHE A 136 14.56 -8.80 -11.79
C PHE A 136 14.09 -8.99 -13.25
N PRO A 137 13.70 -10.22 -13.67
CA PRO A 137 13.28 -10.50 -15.03
C PRO A 137 12.13 -9.64 -15.52
N GLN A 138 12.30 -9.00 -16.68
CA GLN A 138 11.34 -8.06 -17.28
C GLN A 138 9.95 -8.67 -17.51
N GLU A 139 9.87 -9.96 -17.80
CA GLU A 139 8.62 -10.69 -18.00
C GLU A 139 7.74 -10.75 -16.74
N GLN A 140 8.30 -10.55 -15.56
CA GLN A 140 7.56 -10.50 -14.30
C GLN A 140 6.96 -9.13 -14.00
N ALA A 141 7.42 -8.06 -14.68
CA ALA A 141 7.05 -6.69 -14.34
C ALA A 141 5.55 -6.41 -14.51
N ALA A 142 4.90 -7.01 -15.50
CA ALA A 142 3.46 -6.86 -15.72
C ALA A 142 2.65 -7.41 -14.53
N ALA A 143 3.06 -8.54 -13.97
CA ALA A 143 2.36 -9.20 -12.86
C ALA A 143 2.41 -8.42 -11.54
N ILE A 144 3.25 -7.38 -11.47
CA ILE A 144 3.43 -6.53 -10.28
C ILE A 144 3.34 -5.03 -10.63
N SER A 145 2.61 -4.68 -11.69
CA SER A 145 2.29 -3.31 -12.09
C SER A 145 0.83 -3.01 -11.78
N PRO A 146 0.50 -2.34 -10.67
CA PRO A 146 -0.89 -2.19 -10.18
C PRO A 146 -1.85 -1.60 -11.21
N ILE A 147 -1.37 -0.75 -12.11
CA ILE A 147 -2.21 -0.14 -13.16
C ILE A 147 -2.88 -1.17 -14.09
N LEU A 148 -2.38 -2.40 -14.16
CA LEU A 148 -2.90 -3.46 -15.00
C LEU A 148 -3.98 -4.31 -14.32
N PHE A 149 -4.29 -4.04 -13.05
CA PHE A 149 -5.20 -4.85 -12.24
C PHE A 149 -6.49 -4.11 -11.85
N VAL A 150 -6.68 -2.88 -12.33
CA VAL A 150 -7.86 -2.09 -11.96
C VAL A 150 -9.14 -2.75 -12.50
N THR A 151 -10.08 -3.01 -11.60
CA THR A 151 -11.38 -3.65 -11.88
C THR A 151 -12.51 -2.98 -11.10
N PRO A 152 -13.79 -3.12 -11.53
CA PRO A 152 -14.91 -2.44 -10.85
C PRO A 152 -15.16 -2.87 -9.39
N ASP A 153 -14.62 -4.03 -8.96
CA ASP A 153 -14.79 -4.57 -7.60
C ASP A 153 -13.61 -4.24 -6.67
N ASP A 154 -12.73 -3.34 -7.09
CA ASP A 154 -11.61 -2.88 -6.29
C ASP A 154 -12.06 -2.04 -5.09
N PRO A 155 -11.30 -2.08 -3.97
CA PRO A 155 -11.64 -1.36 -2.78
C PRO A 155 -11.49 0.17 -2.95
N PRO A 156 -12.23 0.98 -2.17
CA PRO A 156 -12.05 2.41 -2.09
C PRO A 156 -10.56 2.78 -1.95
N THR A 157 -10.08 3.66 -2.84
CA THR A 157 -8.65 3.96 -2.96
C THR A 157 -8.36 5.46 -2.92
N LEU A 158 -7.55 5.90 -1.95
CA LEU A 158 -7.05 7.26 -1.84
C LEU A 158 -5.60 7.33 -2.34
N LEU A 159 -5.35 8.24 -3.27
CA LEU A 159 -4.02 8.58 -3.76
C LEU A 159 -3.60 9.95 -3.22
N ILE A 160 -2.39 10.07 -2.69
CA ILE A 160 -1.84 11.34 -2.18
C ILE A 160 -0.46 11.56 -2.79
N HIS A 161 -0.26 12.68 -3.51
CA HIS A 161 1.00 12.95 -4.20
C HIS A 161 1.36 14.42 -4.14
N GLY A 162 2.64 14.73 -4.10
CA GLY A 162 3.14 16.11 -4.21
C GLY A 162 3.48 16.45 -5.65
N ASP A 163 3.09 17.63 -6.11
CA ASP A 163 3.30 18.07 -7.49
C ASP A 163 4.76 18.46 -7.81
N ALA A 164 5.59 18.66 -6.77
CA ALA A 164 7.03 18.88 -6.89
C ALA A 164 7.86 17.61 -6.63
N ASP A 165 7.25 16.42 -6.75
CA ASP A 165 7.97 15.14 -6.60
C ASP A 165 8.86 14.88 -7.84
N THR A 166 10.17 14.90 -7.61
CA THR A 166 11.19 14.66 -8.64
C THR A 166 11.66 13.22 -8.70
N LEU A 167 11.18 12.35 -7.81
CA LEU A 167 11.57 10.95 -7.77
C LEU A 167 10.53 10.03 -8.41
N ALA A 168 9.27 10.23 -8.05
CA ALA A 168 8.13 9.57 -8.66
C ALA A 168 7.22 10.67 -9.23
N PRO A 169 7.03 10.74 -10.55
CA PRO A 169 6.25 11.83 -11.15
C PRO A 169 4.78 11.71 -10.74
N ILE A 170 4.15 12.86 -10.44
CA ILE A 170 2.73 12.93 -10.05
C ILE A 170 1.80 12.29 -11.08
N SER A 171 2.20 12.28 -12.36
CA SER A 171 1.45 11.62 -13.44
C SER A 171 1.19 10.14 -13.20
N ALA A 172 2.00 9.46 -12.39
CA ALA A 172 1.73 8.08 -11.98
C ALA A 172 0.42 7.98 -11.18
N SER A 173 0.19 8.87 -10.21
CA SER A 173 -1.07 8.93 -9.46
C SER A 173 -2.23 9.44 -10.30
N GLU A 174 -2.00 10.39 -11.21
CA GLU A 174 -3.04 10.89 -12.13
C GLU A 174 -3.55 9.79 -13.05
N ILE A 175 -2.66 8.98 -13.63
CA ILE A 175 -3.01 7.84 -14.50
C ILE A 175 -3.76 6.77 -13.69
N MET A 176 -3.30 6.45 -12.48
CA MET A 176 -3.99 5.48 -11.62
C MET A 176 -5.37 5.98 -11.22
N TYR A 177 -5.51 7.25 -10.85
CA TYR A 177 -6.78 7.84 -10.50
C TYR A 177 -7.77 7.80 -11.68
N ALA A 178 -7.30 8.15 -12.88
CA ALA A 178 -8.12 8.07 -14.10
C ALA A 178 -8.57 6.63 -14.39
N ALA A 179 -7.72 5.63 -14.17
CA ALA A 179 -8.06 4.23 -14.35
C ALA A 179 -9.14 3.77 -13.34
N LEU A 180 -8.97 4.10 -12.06
CA LEU A 180 -9.95 3.79 -11.01
C LEU A 180 -11.32 4.44 -11.31
N GLN A 181 -11.32 5.73 -11.69
CA GLN A 181 -12.55 6.42 -12.08
C GLN A 181 -13.20 5.81 -13.33
N GLY A 182 -12.40 5.35 -14.29
CA GLY A 182 -12.87 4.70 -15.52
C GLY A 182 -13.62 3.40 -15.27
N GLU A 183 -13.23 2.65 -14.22
CA GLU A 183 -13.89 1.42 -13.79
C GLU A 183 -14.98 1.67 -12.72
N GLY A 184 -15.24 2.93 -12.34
CA GLY A 184 -16.26 3.28 -11.36
C GLY A 184 -15.87 2.96 -9.91
N VAL A 185 -14.58 2.74 -9.64
CA VAL A 185 -14.07 2.50 -8.28
C VAL A 185 -14.14 3.78 -7.48
N GLU A 186 -14.66 3.70 -6.26
CA GLU A 186 -14.66 4.80 -5.32
C GLU A 186 -13.22 5.23 -5.03
N SER A 187 -12.85 6.44 -5.48
CA SER A 187 -11.46 6.88 -5.36
C SER A 187 -11.35 8.40 -5.25
N ASN A 188 -10.29 8.83 -4.57
CA ASN A 188 -9.96 10.24 -4.45
C ASN A 188 -8.45 10.45 -4.70
N PHE A 189 -8.11 11.63 -5.21
CA PHE A 189 -6.73 12.03 -5.47
C PHE A 189 -6.46 13.41 -4.86
N ILE A 190 -5.49 13.46 -3.95
CA ILE A 190 -5.04 14.68 -3.30
C ILE A 190 -3.65 15.06 -3.84
N SER A 191 -3.59 16.14 -4.61
CA SER A 191 -2.34 16.79 -4.99
C SER A 191 -1.93 17.79 -3.90
N THR A 192 -0.66 17.74 -3.49
CA THR A 192 -0.08 18.68 -2.51
C THR A 192 0.85 19.64 -3.22
N GLU A 193 0.46 20.94 -3.32
CA GLU A 193 1.24 21.99 -3.97
C GLU A 193 2.61 22.16 -3.29
N GLY A 194 3.67 22.17 -4.08
CA GLY A 194 5.06 22.24 -3.62
C GLY A 194 5.53 21.01 -2.84
N GLY A 195 4.71 19.96 -2.77
CA GLY A 195 5.03 18.71 -2.09
C GLY A 195 6.06 17.90 -2.87
N GLY A 196 7.20 17.60 -2.25
CA GLY A 196 8.21 16.68 -2.78
C GLY A 196 8.01 15.26 -2.26
N HIS A 197 8.85 14.34 -2.77
CA HIS A 197 8.82 12.93 -2.37
C HIS A 197 9.00 12.73 -0.85
N GLY A 198 8.06 12.04 -0.22
CA GLY A 198 8.11 11.73 1.22
C GLY A 198 7.57 12.82 2.13
N PHE A 199 6.97 13.90 1.61
CA PHE A 199 6.38 15.00 2.38
C PHE A 199 7.25 15.46 3.56
N ARG A 200 8.48 15.89 3.28
CA ARG A 200 9.43 16.36 4.32
C ARG A 200 8.96 17.62 5.03
N ASN A 201 8.11 18.42 4.39
CA ASN A 201 7.44 19.56 5.00
C ASN A 201 6.42 19.04 6.04
N ARG A 202 6.49 19.59 7.26
CA ARG A 202 5.64 19.15 8.38
C ARG A 202 4.15 19.36 8.13
N GLU A 203 3.80 20.46 7.46
CA GLU A 203 2.41 20.78 7.13
C GLU A 203 1.85 19.82 6.08
N HIS A 204 2.61 19.58 4.99
CA HIS A 204 2.23 18.61 3.96
C HIS A 204 2.04 17.21 4.55
N ASN A 205 2.98 16.80 5.43
CA ASN A 205 2.88 15.51 6.11
C ASN A 205 1.64 15.42 7.01
N ALA A 206 1.36 16.45 7.79
CA ALA A 206 0.20 16.48 8.67
C ALA A 206 -1.12 16.42 7.89
N ARG A 207 -1.25 17.17 6.78
CA ARG A 207 -2.44 17.11 5.90
C ARG A 207 -2.62 15.73 5.27
N ALA A 208 -1.53 15.14 4.78
CA ALA A 208 -1.56 13.82 4.18
C ALA A 208 -1.95 12.73 5.20
N GLN A 209 -1.46 12.81 6.44
CA GLN A 209 -1.85 11.91 7.53
C GLN A 209 -3.31 12.10 7.96
N ALA A 210 -3.82 13.34 8.00
CA ALA A 210 -5.22 13.61 8.31
C ALA A 210 -6.13 13.00 7.25
N ALA A 211 -5.85 13.21 5.97
CA ALA A 211 -6.63 12.64 4.88
C ALA A 211 -6.63 11.11 4.88
N MET A 212 -5.50 10.47 5.15
CA MET A 212 -5.43 9.02 5.33
C MET A 212 -6.31 8.55 6.50
N SER A 213 -6.25 9.25 7.63
CA SER A 213 -7.02 8.87 8.81
C SER A 213 -8.52 9.01 8.58
N GLU A 214 -8.96 10.11 7.95
CA GLU A 214 -10.34 10.35 7.55
C GLU A 214 -10.83 9.24 6.62
N TRP A 215 -10.05 8.89 5.59
CA TRP A 215 -10.37 7.81 4.65
C TRP A 215 -10.58 6.47 5.35
N PHE A 216 -9.67 6.08 6.24
CA PHE A 216 -9.82 4.83 6.98
C PHE A 216 -10.94 4.85 8.02
N ILE A 217 -11.23 5.99 8.64
CA ILE A 217 -12.38 6.11 9.54
C ILE A 217 -13.69 5.93 8.76
N GLU A 218 -13.79 6.50 7.57
CA GLU A 218 -14.95 6.38 6.68
C GLU A 218 -15.17 4.93 6.23
N HIS A 219 -14.14 4.27 5.73
CA HIS A 219 -14.27 2.95 5.10
C HIS A 219 -14.04 1.75 6.04
N LEU A 220 -13.37 1.94 7.19
CA LEU A 220 -13.10 0.88 8.16
C LEU A 220 -13.76 1.12 9.53
N GLY A 221 -14.40 2.27 9.73
CA GLY A 221 -15.08 2.60 10.98
C GLY A 221 -16.33 1.73 11.25
N PRO A 222 -16.90 1.79 12.45
CA PRO A 222 -18.06 0.96 12.84
C PRO A 222 -19.32 1.14 11.99
N GLY A 223 -19.35 2.12 11.08
CA GLY A 223 -20.45 2.38 10.14
C GLY A 223 -20.04 2.26 8.66
N GLY A 224 -18.78 1.97 8.38
CA GLY A 224 -18.23 1.82 7.03
C GLY A 224 -18.38 0.40 6.52
N GLY A 225 -19.56 0.06 6.06
CA GLY A 225 -19.84 -1.21 5.42
C GLY A 225 -21.17 -1.09 4.66
N HIS A 226 -21.07 -0.93 3.36
CA HIS A 226 -22.21 -1.03 2.45
C HIS A 226 -22.13 -2.31 1.67
#